data_add2b42601190d761d06680528996af1
#
_entry.id   add2b42601190d761d06680528996af1
#
_cell.length_a   1.000
_cell.length_b   1.000
_cell.length_c   1.000
_cell.angle_alpha   90.00
_cell.angle_beta   90.00
_cell.angle_gamma   90.00
#
_symmetry.space_group_name_H-M   'P 1'
#
loop_
_entity.id
_entity.type
_entity.pdbx_description
1 polymer ?
#
loop_
_entity_poly.entity_id
_entity_poly.type
_entity_poly.pdbx_seq_one_letter_code
_entity_poly.pdbx_strand_id
1 'polypeptide(L)'
;MPVVSGAEFLKAARQGGYAVGGFNTNNLEWTQAILKAAEAKKAPVLIQTSMGAAKYMGGYKVAKDIICNLVDSMGITVPVAIHLDHGDYEAALECIEVGYTSIMFDGSHLPFEENLKLAKDVVEKAHAKGISVECEVGSIGGEEDGIIGLGELADVEECKQMVATGIDYLACGIGNIHGVYPENWKGLAFDHLQEIADAVGHDVPLVLHCGSGIPKEQIQKAISMGVSKVNVNTEFQLSFAKATREYIEAGKDQEGKGFDPRKLLAPGKAAIVKDAEEHIDWFGSANKA
;
A
#
# COMPACT_ATOMS: atom_id res chain seq x y z
N MET A 1 17.55 0.92 -13.32
CA MET A 1 16.07 0.99 -13.38
C MET A 1 15.58 1.44 -12.01
N PRO A 2 14.54 2.28 -11.91
CA PRO A 2 14.05 2.78 -10.63
C PRO A 2 13.22 1.76 -9.83
N VAL A 3 13.04 0.53 -10.33
CA VAL A 3 12.37 -0.55 -9.59
C VAL A 3 13.35 -1.11 -8.56
N VAL A 4 13.03 -0.91 -7.28
CA VAL A 4 13.92 -1.15 -6.14
C VAL A 4 13.13 -1.76 -4.96
N SER A 5 13.86 -2.28 -3.96
CA SER A 5 13.26 -2.66 -2.67
C SER A 5 12.68 -1.45 -1.95
N GLY A 6 11.63 -1.67 -1.15
CA GLY A 6 11.00 -0.64 -0.32
C GLY A 6 11.83 -0.23 0.91
N ALA A 7 12.73 -1.09 1.37
CA ALA A 7 13.42 -0.94 2.65
C ALA A 7 14.13 0.42 2.82
N GLU A 8 14.97 0.79 1.85
CA GLU A 8 15.82 1.98 1.98
C GLU A 8 15.00 3.30 2.01
N PHE A 9 14.03 3.45 1.10
CA PHE A 9 13.26 4.70 1.05
C PHE A 9 12.21 4.78 2.18
N LEU A 10 11.70 3.64 2.70
CA LEU A 10 10.85 3.65 3.88
C LEU A 10 11.64 3.94 5.16
N LYS A 11 12.85 3.44 5.27
CA LYS A 11 13.76 3.82 6.36
C LYS A 11 14.10 5.32 6.31
N ALA A 12 14.36 5.86 5.12
CA ALA A 12 14.56 7.29 4.94
C ALA A 12 13.29 8.10 5.30
N ALA A 13 12.10 7.58 4.97
CA ALA A 13 10.83 8.18 5.37
C ALA A 13 10.66 8.22 6.89
N ARG A 14 10.97 7.12 7.58
CA ARG A 14 10.94 7.03 9.06
C ARG A 14 11.84 8.08 9.70
N GLN A 15 13.07 8.18 9.22
CA GLN A 15 14.05 9.14 9.72
C GLN A 15 13.72 10.59 9.35
N GLY A 16 13.08 10.79 8.19
CA GLY A 16 12.71 12.11 7.67
C GLY A 16 11.36 12.63 8.16
N GLY A 17 10.58 11.83 8.91
CA GLY A 17 9.28 12.24 9.43
C GLY A 17 8.23 12.45 8.34
N TYR A 18 8.26 11.64 7.27
CA TYR A 18 7.26 11.60 6.21
C TYR A 18 6.82 10.16 5.94
N ALA A 19 5.77 9.96 5.16
CA ALA A 19 5.38 8.63 4.72
C ALA A 19 5.34 8.54 3.19
N VAL A 20 5.56 7.32 2.67
CA VAL A 20 5.45 6.99 1.26
C VAL A 20 4.08 6.33 1.01
N GLY A 21 3.46 6.67 -0.12
CA GLY A 21 2.20 6.05 -0.52
C GLY A 21 2.39 4.60 -0.98
N GLY A 22 1.66 3.70 -0.35
CA GLY A 22 1.40 2.36 -0.83
C GLY A 22 0.07 2.38 -1.59
N PHE A 23 0.14 2.45 -2.92
CA PHE A 23 -1.03 2.66 -3.77
C PHE A 23 -1.41 1.40 -4.52
N ASN A 24 -2.62 0.88 -4.26
CA ASN A 24 -3.09 -0.33 -4.90
C ASN A 24 -3.43 -0.10 -6.37
N THR A 25 -3.04 -1.07 -7.19
CA THR A 25 -3.35 -1.10 -8.62
C THR A 25 -4.19 -2.33 -8.98
N ASN A 26 -5.14 -2.13 -9.91
CA ASN A 26 -6.02 -3.20 -10.36
C ASN A 26 -5.92 -3.45 -11.88
N ASN A 27 -5.28 -2.53 -12.62
CA ASN A 27 -5.18 -2.62 -14.08
C ASN A 27 -4.17 -1.59 -14.65
N LEU A 28 -4.12 -1.50 -15.98
CA LEU A 28 -3.25 -0.59 -16.72
C LEU A 28 -3.47 0.88 -16.36
N GLU A 29 -4.74 1.32 -16.28
CA GLU A 29 -5.11 2.71 -16.05
C GLU A 29 -4.67 3.19 -14.66
N TRP A 30 -4.85 2.34 -13.63
CA TRP A 30 -4.38 2.60 -12.26
C TRP A 30 -2.86 2.72 -12.21
N THR A 31 -2.15 1.73 -12.76
CA THR A 31 -0.68 1.72 -12.76
C THR A 31 -0.12 2.97 -13.42
N GLN A 32 -0.67 3.35 -14.59
CA GLN A 32 -0.26 4.58 -15.27
C GLN A 32 -0.55 5.85 -14.46
N ALA A 33 -1.70 5.90 -13.78
CA ALA A 33 -2.09 7.05 -12.97
C ALA A 33 -1.15 7.25 -11.78
N ILE A 34 -0.88 6.17 -11.03
CA ILE A 34 0.01 6.17 -9.88
C ILE A 34 1.43 6.58 -10.28
N LEU A 35 1.98 5.96 -11.31
CA LEU A 35 3.32 6.30 -11.82
C LEU A 35 3.42 7.75 -12.28
N LYS A 36 2.39 8.26 -12.96
CA LYS A 36 2.35 9.66 -13.39
C LYS A 36 2.35 10.63 -12.21
N ALA A 37 1.57 10.34 -11.18
CA ALA A 37 1.52 11.16 -9.97
C ALA A 37 2.86 11.15 -9.21
N ALA A 38 3.45 9.96 -9.01
CA ALA A 38 4.73 9.81 -8.34
C ALA A 38 5.86 10.56 -9.07
N GLU A 39 5.94 10.43 -10.41
CA GLU A 39 6.93 11.14 -11.22
C GLU A 39 6.72 12.66 -11.20
N ALA A 40 5.46 13.13 -11.29
CA ALA A 40 5.15 14.56 -11.24
C ALA A 40 5.53 15.20 -9.89
N LYS A 41 5.35 14.46 -8.80
CA LYS A 41 5.67 14.91 -7.44
C LYS A 41 7.11 14.62 -7.02
N LYS A 42 7.90 13.94 -7.86
CA LYS A 42 9.24 13.47 -7.50
C LYS A 42 9.24 12.73 -6.16
N ALA A 43 8.33 11.78 -6.02
CA ALA A 43 8.11 11.01 -4.80
C ALA A 43 8.39 9.51 -5.02
N PRO A 44 9.02 8.81 -4.08
CA PRO A 44 9.05 7.35 -4.12
C PRO A 44 7.63 6.79 -3.95
N VAL A 45 7.38 5.58 -4.43
CA VAL A 45 6.06 4.94 -4.34
C VAL A 45 6.17 3.42 -4.23
N LEU A 46 5.25 2.81 -3.48
CA LEU A 46 4.98 1.38 -3.60
C LEU A 46 3.73 1.20 -4.47
N ILE A 47 3.85 0.45 -5.55
CA ILE A 47 2.68 0.01 -6.33
C ILE A 47 2.30 -1.36 -5.84
N GLN A 48 1.10 -1.47 -5.27
CA GLN A 48 0.64 -2.63 -4.54
C GLN A 48 -0.36 -3.45 -5.34
N THR A 49 -0.27 -4.77 -5.24
CA THR A 49 -1.29 -5.70 -5.72
C THR A 49 -1.69 -6.63 -4.59
N SER A 50 -2.98 -6.68 -4.27
CA SER A 50 -3.53 -7.73 -3.42
C SER A 50 -3.61 -9.07 -4.19
N MET A 51 -3.89 -10.15 -3.48
CA MET A 51 -4.09 -11.47 -4.10
C MET A 51 -5.23 -11.42 -5.11
N GLY A 52 -6.34 -10.77 -4.78
CA GLY A 52 -7.50 -10.59 -5.66
C GLY A 52 -7.17 -9.75 -6.89
N ALA A 53 -6.46 -8.65 -6.72
CA ALA A 53 -6.02 -7.79 -7.82
C ALA A 53 -5.06 -8.52 -8.78
N ALA A 54 -4.08 -9.25 -8.25
CA ALA A 54 -3.16 -10.05 -9.06
C ALA A 54 -3.89 -11.13 -9.86
N LYS A 55 -4.83 -11.84 -9.23
CA LYS A 55 -5.68 -12.83 -9.91
C LYS A 55 -6.51 -12.19 -11.03
N TYR A 56 -7.12 -11.03 -10.79
CA TYR A 56 -7.87 -10.28 -11.78
C TYR A 56 -7.00 -9.86 -12.97
N MET A 57 -5.76 -9.44 -12.72
CA MET A 57 -4.80 -9.02 -13.75
C MET A 57 -4.20 -10.21 -14.55
N GLY A 58 -4.39 -11.44 -14.12
CA GLY A 58 -3.89 -12.65 -14.77
C GLY A 58 -2.69 -13.31 -14.07
N GLY A 59 -2.42 -12.96 -12.81
CA GLY A 59 -1.37 -13.51 -11.95
C GLY A 59 -0.28 -12.50 -11.60
N TYR A 60 0.50 -12.82 -10.57
CA TYR A 60 1.55 -11.94 -10.04
C TYR A 60 2.60 -11.54 -11.09
N LYS A 61 2.99 -12.50 -11.94
CA LYS A 61 3.95 -12.22 -13.03
C LYS A 61 3.41 -11.17 -14.01
N VAL A 62 2.12 -11.26 -14.36
CA VAL A 62 1.48 -10.30 -15.30
C VAL A 62 1.42 -8.92 -14.64
N ALA A 63 0.98 -8.84 -13.39
CA ALA A 63 0.93 -7.59 -12.65
C ALA A 63 2.31 -6.93 -12.56
N LYS A 64 3.33 -7.68 -12.17
CA LYS A 64 4.72 -7.21 -12.11
C LYS A 64 5.23 -6.73 -13.48
N ASP A 65 5.02 -7.53 -14.52
CA ASP A 65 5.51 -7.20 -15.87
C ASP A 65 4.82 -5.94 -16.42
N ILE A 66 3.54 -5.71 -16.14
CA ILE A 66 2.83 -4.46 -16.46
C ILE A 66 3.51 -3.27 -15.78
N ILE A 67 3.78 -3.36 -14.49
CA ILE A 67 4.42 -2.28 -13.72
C ILE A 67 5.83 -2.00 -14.27
N CYS A 68 6.67 -3.03 -14.45
CA CYS A 68 8.02 -2.87 -14.97
C CYS A 68 8.03 -2.23 -16.36
N ASN A 69 7.19 -2.72 -17.28
CA ASN A 69 7.11 -2.20 -18.64
C ASN A 69 6.62 -0.75 -18.67
N LEU A 70 5.70 -0.36 -17.80
CA LEU A 70 5.23 1.02 -17.70
C LEU A 70 6.29 1.93 -17.09
N VAL A 71 7.02 1.50 -16.08
CA VAL A 71 8.15 2.24 -15.51
C VAL A 71 9.16 2.58 -16.60
N ASP A 72 9.53 1.61 -17.42
CA ASP A 72 10.48 1.83 -18.53
C ASP A 72 9.89 2.71 -19.64
N SER A 73 8.70 2.39 -20.14
CA SER A 73 8.10 3.07 -21.30
C SER A 73 7.64 4.50 -21.00
N MET A 74 7.27 4.80 -19.76
CA MET A 74 6.90 6.15 -19.32
C MET A 74 8.11 6.98 -18.89
N GLY A 75 9.30 6.40 -18.85
CA GLY A 75 10.52 7.10 -18.42
C GLY A 75 10.49 7.53 -16.96
N ILE A 76 9.93 6.69 -16.09
CA ILE A 76 9.86 6.96 -14.64
C ILE A 76 11.25 6.98 -14.05
N THR A 77 11.55 8.00 -13.28
CA THR A 77 12.87 8.22 -12.66
C THR A 77 12.86 8.05 -11.14
N VAL A 78 11.70 8.18 -10.51
CA VAL A 78 11.54 8.04 -9.05
C VAL A 78 11.63 6.57 -8.62
N PRO A 79 12.06 6.29 -7.37
CA PRO A 79 12.06 4.92 -6.83
C PRO A 79 10.66 4.32 -6.80
N VAL A 80 10.52 3.10 -7.32
CA VAL A 80 9.26 2.33 -7.35
C VAL A 80 9.51 0.96 -6.73
N ALA A 81 8.76 0.60 -5.68
CA ALA A 81 8.71 -0.77 -5.21
C ALA A 81 7.44 -1.46 -5.75
N ILE A 82 7.59 -2.71 -6.18
CA ILE A 82 6.48 -3.57 -6.57
C ILE A 82 6.16 -4.43 -5.34
N HIS A 83 4.97 -4.23 -4.77
CA HIS A 83 4.62 -4.76 -3.46
C HIS A 83 3.41 -5.71 -3.51
N LEU A 84 3.54 -6.87 -2.86
CA LEU A 84 2.41 -7.73 -2.52
C LEU A 84 1.73 -7.16 -1.28
N ASP A 85 0.41 -6.94 -1.34
CA ASP A 85 -0.41 -6.42 -0.26
C ASP A 85 -1.30 -7.54 0.29
N HIS A 86 -1.27 -7.81 1.60
CA HIS A 86 -1.99 -8.89 2.27
C HIS A 86 -1.84 -10.28 1.60
N GLY A 87 -0.60 -10.70 1.43
CA GLY A 87 -0.31 -12.05 0.91
C GLY A 87 -0.32 -13.12 1.99
N ASP A 88 -0.98 -14.26 1.73
CA ASP A 88 -0.74 -15.45 2.52
C ASP A 88 0.69 -16.02 2.26
N TYR A 89 1.04 -17.07 2.97
CA TYR A 89 2.38 -17.64 2.88
C TYR A 89 2.74 -18.12 1.45
N GLU A 90 1.81 -18.74 0.75
CA GLU A 90 2.02 -19.24 -0.61
C GLU A 90 2.16 -18.08 -1.61
N ALA A 91 1.32 -17.05 -1.48
CA ALA A 91 1.41 -15.85 -2.30
C ALA A 91 2.75 -15.11 -2.07
N ALA A 92 3.21 -15.02 -0.83
CA ALA A 92 4.51 -14.43 -0.52
C ALA A 92 5.66 -15.18 -1.20
N LEU A 93 5.66 -16.54 -1.14
CA LEU A 93 6.67 -17.36 -1.82
C LEU A 93 6.60 -17.22 -3.34
N GLU A 94 5.40 -17.19 -3.93
CA GLU A 94 5.25 -17.00 -5.38
C GLU A 94 5.77 -15.63 -5.81
N CYS A 95 5.46 -14.56 -5.07
CA CYS A 95 5.95 -13.21 -5.37
C CYS A 95 7.47 -13.10 -5.26
N ILE A 96 8.11 -13.79 -4.28
CA ILE A 96 9.57 -13.90 -4.19
C ILE A 96 10.15 -14.54 -5.46
N GLU A 97 9.54 -15.61 -5.97
CA GLU A 97 10.02 -16.29 -7.19
C GLU A 97 9.77 -15.45 -8.46
N VAL A 98 8.63 -14.78 -8.54
CA VAL A 98 8.27 -13.91 -9.67
C VAL A 98 9.15 -12.67 -9.75
N GLY A 99 9.73 -12.24 -8.60
CA GLY A 99 10.64 -11.10 -8.51
C GLY A 99 9.92 -9.78 -8.21
N TYR A 100 8.96 -9.79 -7.29
CA TYR A 100 8.52 -8.59 -6.59
C TYR A 100 9.71 -8.01 -5.82
N THR A 101 9.68 -6.73 -5.55
CA THR A 101 10.78 -6.07 -4.82
C THR A 101 10.45 -5.79 -3.36
N SER A 102 9.19 -6.02 -2.99
CA SER A 102 8.64 -5.84 -1.66
C SER A 102 7.43 -6.78 -1.49
N ILE A 103 7.27 -7.37 -0.34
CA ILE A 103 6.13 -8.26 -0.06
C ILE A 103 5.60 -8.00 1.34
N MET A 104 4.28 -8.15 1.53
CA MET A 104 3.67 -8.31 2.83
C MET A 104 3.26 -9.77 2.99
N PHE A 105 3.76 -10.40 4.06
CA PHE A 105 3.20 -11.65 4.57
C PHE A 105 2.23 -11.31 5.69
N ASP A 106 0.96 -11.63 5.47
CA ASP A 106 -0.11 -11.41 6.43
C ASP A 106 -0.55 -12.73 7.06
N GLY A 107 0.02 -13.00 8.24
CA GLY A 107 -0.36 -14.11 9.12
C GLY A 107 -1.21 -13.66 10.31
N SER A 108 -1.80 -12.46 10.30
CA SER A 108 -2.53 -11.89 11.43
C SER A 108 -3.74 -12.72 11.87
N HIS A 109 -4.30 -13.53 10.97
CA HIS A 109 -5.40 -14.46 11.23
C HIS A 109 -4.96 -15.79 11.85
N LEU A 110 -3.65 -16.06 11.91
CA LEU A 110 -3.06 -17.27 12.51
C LEU A 110 -2.76 -17.04 14.00
N PRO A 111 -2.60 -18.10 14.80
CA PRO A 111 -1.99 -17.97 16.11
C PRO A 111 -0.62 -17.28 16.01
N PHE A 112 -0.31 -16.35 16.92
CA PHE A 112 0.88 -15.51 16.82
C PHE A 112 2.19 -16.29 16.65
N GLU A 113 2.38 -17.39 17.36
CA GLU A 113 3.56 -18.26 17.24
C GLU A 113 3.73 -18.85 15.81
N GLU A 114 2.62 -19.14 15.15
CA GLU A 114 2.63 -19.61 13.76
C GLU A 114 2.93 -18.47 12.80
N ASN A 115 2.30 -17.30 12.98
CA ASN A 115 2.62 -16.08 12.23
C ASN A 115 4.12 -15.76 12.34
N LEU A 116 4.65 -15.73 13.55
CA LEU A 116 6.07 -15.44 13.81
C LEU A 116 7.02 -16.43 13.13
N LYS A 117 6.69 -17.72 13.15
CA LYS A 117 7.48 -18.77 12.51
C LYS A 117 7.50 -18.61 11.00
N LEU A 118 6.32 -18.37 10.38
CA LEU A 118 6.22 -18.20 8.93
C LEU A 118 6.87 -16.89 8.49
N ALA A 119 6.71 -15.80 9.25
CA ALA A 119 7.37 -14.54 9.00
C ALA A 119 8.90 -14.69 8.92
N LYS A 120 9.50 -15.43 9.85
CA LYS A 120 10.93 -15.73 9.84
C LYS A 120 11.39 -16.41 8.56
N ASP A 121 10.65 -17.42 8.11
CA ASP A 121 10.97 -18.16 6.90
C ASP A 121 10.81 -17.29 5.63
N VAL A 122 9.77 -16.46 5.58
CA VAL A 122 9.56 -15.49 4.50
C VAL A 122 10.71 -14.46 4.46
N VAL A 123 11.10 -13.90 5.61
CA VAL A 123 12.20 -12.94 5.71
C VAL A 123 13.50 -13.54 5.18
N GLU A 124 13.86 -14.76 5.59
CA GLU A 124 15.07 -15.43 5.13
C GLU A 124 15.08 -15.58 3.60
N LYS A 125 13.99 -16.05 3.02
CA LYS A 125 13.85 -16.26 1.56
C LYS A 125 13.85 -14.95 0.77
N ALA A 126 13.12 -13.95 1.26
CA ALA A 126 13.00 -12.65 0.61
C ALA A 126 14.34 -11.88 0.64
N HIS A 127 14.98 -11.82 1.80
CA HIS A 127 16.28 -11.14 1.96
C HIS A 127 17.39 -11.78 1.14
N ALA A 128 17.37 -13.10 0.94
CA ALA A 128 18.30 -13.79 0.04
C ALA A 128 18.22 -13.27 -1.42
N LYS A 129 17.10 -12.64 -1.81
CA LYS A 129 16.89 -12.03 -3.12
C LYS A 129 16.83 -10.50 -3.09
N GLY A 130 17.13 -9.87 -1.95
CA GLY A 130 17.09 -8.40 -1.79
C GLY A 130 15.69 -7.80 -1.79
N ILE A 131 14.66 -8.59 -1.42
CA ILE A 131 13.26 -8.21 -1.34
C ILE A 131 12.93 -7.78 0.09
N SER A 132 12.30 -6.63 0.27
CA SER A 132 11.86 -6.17 1.59
C SER A 132 10.56 -6.85 2.04
N VAL A 133 10.42 -7.02 3.35
CA VAL A 133 9.32 -7.75 3.98
C VAL A 133 8.56 -6.88 4.95
N GLU A 134 7.24 -6.85 4.80
CA GLU A 134 6.25 -6.34 5.73
C GLU A 134 5.54 -7.50 6.42
N CYS A 135 5.27 -7.39 7.71
CA CYS A 135 4.36 -8.30 8.41
C CYS A 135 3.38 -7.51 9.28
N GLU A 136 2.28 -8.16 9.66
CA GLU A 136 1.21 -7.57 10.45
C GLU A 136 1.11 -8.20 11.84
N VAL A 137 0.83 -7.34 12.83
CA VAL A 137 0.47 -7.73 14.21
C VAL A 137 -0.83 -7.05 14.61
N GLY A 138 -1.69 -7.78 15.32
CA GLY A 138 -3.09 -7.44 15.49
C GLY A 138 -3.87 -7.78 14.22
N SER A 139 -5.14 -7.37 14.14
CA SER A 139 -5.91 -7.54 12.91
C SER A 139 -6.55 -6.21 12.50
N ILE A 140 -6.37 -5.84 11.24
CA ILE A 140 -7.05 -4.67 10.67
C ILE A 140 -8.54 -5.00 10.50
N GLY A 141 -9.42 -4.09 10.92
CA GLY A 141 -10.86 -4.30 10.83
C GLY A 141 -11.38 -4.22 9.40
N GLY A 142 -12.62 -4.71 9.15
CA GLY A 142 -13.27 -4.65 7.85
C GLY A 142 -12.99 -5.84 6.95
N GLU A 143 -13.19 -5.69 5.65
CA GLU A 143 -13.06 -6.77 4.66
C GLU A 143 -12.06 -6.38 3.57
N GLU A 144 -11.09 -7.26 3.31
CA GLU A 144 -10.16 -7.18 2.18
C GLU A 144 -10.09 -8.55 1.50
N ASP A 145 -10.34 -8.60 0.19
CA ASP A 145 -10.37 -9.83 -0.65
C ASP A 145 -11.19 -11.01 -0.05
N GLY A 146 -12.29 -10.70 0.68
CA GLY A 146 -13.18 -11.69 1.30
C GLY A 146 -12.73 -12.16 2.69
N ILE A 147 -11.64 -11.63 3.23
CA ILE A 147 -11.19 -11.87 4.61
C ILE A 147 -11.74 -10.75 5.49
N ILE A 148 -12.41 -11.13 6.58
CA ILE A 148 -12.98 -10.17 7.55
C ILE A 148 -12.06 -10.09 8.76
N GLY A 149 -11.45 -8.92 8.95
CA GLY A 149 -10.67 -8.58 10.13
C GLY A 149 -11.56 -8.13 11.30
N LEU A 150 -11.21 -8.52 12.53
CA LEU A 150 -11.95 -8.15 13.74
C LEU A 150 -11.59 -6.75 14.26
N GLY A 151 -10.50 -6.15 13.78
CA GLY A 151 -10.05 -4.82 14.22
C GLY A 151 -9.39 -4.84 15.59
N GLU A 152 -8.60 -5.87 15.89
CA GLU A 152 -7.86 -6.00 17.14
C GLU A 152 -6.65 -5.08 17.15
N LEU A 153 -6.44 -4.38 18.28
CA LEU A 153 -5.24 -3.60 18.49
C LEU A 153 -4.02 -4.54 18.59
N ALA A 154 -2.93 -4.14 17.96
CA ALA A 154 -1.68 -4.91 17.97
C ALA A 154 -1.09 -5.01 19.38
N ASP A 155 -0.75 -6.20 19.85
CA ASP A 155 -0.03 -6.36 21.10
C ASP A 155 1.40 -5.84 20.98
N VAL A 156 1.84 -5.01 21.95
CA VAL A 156 3.13 -4.33 21.90
C VAL A 156 4.30 -5.31 21.99
N GLU A 157 4.17 -6.38 22.77
CA GLU A 157 5.23 -7.39 22.91
C GLU A 157 5.31 -8.27 21.67
N GLU A 158 4.17 -8.61 21.06
CA GLU A 158 4.14 -9.29 19.76
C GLU A 158 4.77 -8.44 18.66
N CYS A 159 4.54 -7.11 18.64
CA CYS A 159 5.21 -6.19 17.72
C CYS A 159 6.75 -6.26 17.84
N LYS A 160 7.29 -6.27 19.06
CA LYS A 160 8.72 -6.42 19.32
C LYS A 160 9.26 -7.76 18.81
N GLN A 161 8.53 -8.83 19.08
CA GLN A 161 8.94 -10.17 18.63
C GLN A 161 8.88 -10.27 17.10
N MET A 162 7.87 -9.70 16.45
CA MET A 162 7.77 -9.66 15.00
C MET A 162 8.94 -8.88 14.38
N VAL A 163 9.28 -7.71 14.91
CA VAL A 163 10.45 -6.93 14.47
C VAL A 163 11.76 -7.70 14.65
N ALA A 164 11.89 -8.49 15.72
CA ALA A 164 13.06 -9.32 15.96
C ALA A 164 13.25 -10.46 14.93
N THR A 165 12.25 -10.74 14.08
CA THR A 165 12.42 -11.67 12.95
C THR A 165 13.26 -11.09 11.82
N GLY A 166 13.46 -9.77 11.80
CA GLY A 166 14.22 -9.06 10.77
C GLY A 166 13.36 -8.49 9.65
N ILE A 167 12.03 -8.33 9.84
CA ILE A 167 11.18 -7.62 8.88
C ILE A 167 11.68 -6.19 8.67
N ASP A 168 11.41 -5.63 7.49
CA ASP A 168 11.85 -4.28 7.13
C ASP A 168 10.86 -3.21 7.61
N TYR A 169 9.59 -3.52 7.72
CA TYR A 169 8.53 -2.62 8.22
C TYR A 169 7.35 -3.40 8.80
N LEU A 170 6.66 -2.75 9.75
CA LEU A 170 5.62 -3.37 10.56
C LEU A 170 4.26 -2.71 10.32
N ALA A 171 3.28 -3.50 9.87
CA ALA A 171 1.88 -3.13 9.90
C ALA A 171 1.29 -3.47 11.28
N CYS A 172 0.52 -2.56 11.84
CA CYS A 172 -0.09 -2.76 13.15
C CYS A 172 -1.54 -2.29 13.19
N GLY A 173 -2.40 -3.10 13.82
CA GLY A 173 -3.77 -2.74 14.11
C GLY A 173 -3.82 -1.61 15.15
N ILE A 174 -4.28 -0.43 14.76
CA ILE A 174 -4.44 0.76 15.61
C ILE A 174 -5.81 1.39 15.47
N GLY A 175 -6.83 0.57 15.18
CA GLY A 175 -8.21 1.00 14.95
C GLY A 175 -8.52 1.41 13.52
N ASN A 176 -7.64 1.12 12.58
CA ASN A 176 -7.84 1.26 11.14
C ASN A 176 -8.75 0.14 10.59
N ILE A 177 -9.53 0.45 9.54
CA ILE A 177 -10.60 -0.41 9.02
C ILE A 177 -10.55 -0.41 7.49
N HIS A 178 -10.56 -1.60 6.88
CA HIS A 178 -10.68 -1.75 5.43
C HIS A 178 -12.04 -1.28 4.90
N GLY A 179 -12.03 -0.62 3.74
CA GLY A 179 -13.25 -0.14 3.09
C GLY A 179 -13.68 1.26 3.56
N VAL A 180 -14.98 1.46 3.69
CA VAL A 180 -15.57 2.74 4.10
C VAL A 180 -15.72 2.79 5.61
N TYR A 181 -15.13 3.80 6.24
CA TYR A 181 -15.22 3.99 7.69
C TYR A 181 -16.68 4.26 8.13
N PRO A 182 -17.17 3.59 9.17
CA PRO A 182 -18.51 3.84 9.69
C PRO A 182 -18.58 5.18 10.42
N GLU A 183 -19.78 5.81 10.46
CA GLU A 183 -20.00 7.12 11.10
C GLU A 183 -19.60 7.15 12.59
N ASN A 184 -19.69 6.01 13.26
CA ASN A 184 -19.34 5.88 14.69
C ASN A 184 -17.87 5.51 14.93
N TRP A 185 -17.02 5.53 13.93
CA TRP A 185 -15.58 5.27 14.09
C TRP A 185 -14.94 6.27 15.05
N LYS A 186 -14.09 5.77 15.93
CA LYS A 186 -13.52 6.58 17.03
C LYS A 186 -12.21 7.28 16.68
N GLY A 187 -11.69 7.05 15.46
CA GLY A 187 -10.35 7.49 15.07
C GLY A 187 -9.27 6.47 15.39
N LEU A 188 -8.04 6.81 15.01
CA LEU A 188 -6.87 6.00 15.28
C LEU A 188 -6.51 6.03 16.77
N ALA A 189 -6.03 4.90 17.30
CA ALA A 189 -5.58 4.74 18.69
C ALA A 189 -4.15 5.30 18.85
N PHE A 190 -4.01 6.61 18.91
CA PHE A 190 -2.70 7.28 18.93
C PHE A 190 -1.83 6.93 20.14
N ASP A 191 -2.43 6.82 21.34
CA ASP A 191 -1.66 6.46 22.54
C ASP A 191 -1.05 5.07 22.37
N HIS A 192 -1.80 4.16 21.78
CA HIS A 192 -1.33 2.82 21.48
C HIS A 192 -0.27 2.79 20.36
N LEU A 193 -0.45 3.61 19.31
CA LEU A 193 0.58 3.79 18.28
C LEU A 193 1.90 4.28 18.88
N GLN A 194 1.84 5.18 19.87
CA GLN A 194 3.04 5.67 20.56
C GLN A 194 3.74 4.54 21.35
N GLU A 195 2.97 3.73 22.09
CA GLU A 195 3.51 2.58 22.82
C GLU A 195 4.22 1.60 21.88
N ILE A 196 3.62 1.29 20.71
CA ILE A 196 4.25 0.45 19.69
C ILE A 196 5.52 1.11 19.16
N ALA A 197 5.46 2.39 18.76
CA ALA A 197 6.60 3.11 18.19
C ALA A 197 7.80 3.16 19.15
N ASP A 198 7.54 3.37 20.43
CA ASP A 198 8.57 3.38 21.49
C ASP A 198 9.18 1.98 21.70
N ALA A 199 8.35 0.95 21.62
CA ALA A 199 8.75 -0.43 21.86
C ALA A 199 9.58 -1.04 20.72
N VAL A 200 9.23 -0.73 19.45
CA VAL A 200 9.94 -1.27 18.27
C VAL A 200 11.15 -0.44 17.85
N GLY A 201 11.26 0.79 18.35
CA GLY A 201 12.39 1.68 18.07
C GLY A 201 12.21 2.58 16.86
N HIS A 202 13.12 3.54 16.72
CA HIS A 202 13.03 4.59 15.71
C HIS A 202 13.50 4.16 14.31
N ASP A 203 14.12 3.00 14.18
CA ASP A 203 14.64 2.51 12.90
C ASP A 203 13.63 1.66 12.11
N VAL A 204 12.52 1.24 12.75
CA VAL A 204 11.51 0.42 12.11
C VAL A 204 10.39 1.30 11.54
N PRO A 205 10.22 1.32 10.20
CA PRO A 205 9.07 1.96 9.57
C PRO A 205 7.75 1.32 10.01
N LEU A 206 6.79 2.11 10.46
CA LEU A 206 5.43 1.64 10.75
C LEU A 206 4.54 1.86 9.52
N VAL A 207 3.59 0.95 9.33
CA VAL A 207 2.66 0.99 8.21
C VAL A 207 1.25 1.24 8.72
N LEU A 208 0.58 2.23 8.13
CA LEU A 208 -0.84 2.48 8.31
C LEU A 208 -1.60 1.93 7.11
N HIS A 209 -2.27 0.80 7.27
CA HIS A 209 -3.23 0.30 6.31
C HIS A 209 -4.52 1.13 6.32
N CYS A 210 -5.30 1.06 5.23
CA CYS A 210 -6.63 1.67 5.14
C CYS A 210 -6.61 3.20 5.29
N GLY A 211 -5.63 3.88 4.69
CA GLY A 211 -5.55 5.33 4.72
C GLY A 211 -6.72 6.05 4.04
N SER A 212 -7.42 5.36 3.13
CA SER A 212 -8.63 5.89 2.47
C SER A 212 -9.71 6.24 3.48
N GLY A 213 -10.17 7.50 3.48
CA GLY A 213 -11.23 7.96 4.38
C GLY A 213 -10.78 8.37 5.79
N ILE A 214 -9.51 8.20 6.15
CA ILE A 214 -8.96 8.76 7.39
C ILE A 214 -8.74 10.27 7.19
N PRO A 215 -9.19 11.14 8.14
CA PRO A 215 -8.93 12.58 8.06
C PRO A 215 -7.43 12.89 7.96
N LYS A 216 -7.08 13.84 7.09
CA LYS A 216 -5.69 14.25 6.84
C LYS A 216 -4.91 14.50 8.12
N GLU A 217 -5.52 15.17 9.09
CA GLU A 217 -4.88 15.53 10.36
C GLU A 217 -4.51 14.28 11.18
N GLN A 218 -5.32 13.23 11.11
CA GLN A 218 -5.02 11.96 11.78
C GLN A 218 -3.88 11.22 11.09
N ILE A 219 -3.86 11.19 9.74
CA ILE A 219 -2.75 10.62 8.97
C ILE A 219 -1.44 11.36 9.30
N GLN A 220 -1.45 12.69 9.28
CA GLN A 220 -0.27 13.50 9.57
C GLN A 220 0.21 13.32 11.02
N LYS A 221 -0.71 13.16 11.97
CA LYS A 221 -0.37 12.83 13.35
C LYS A 221 0.27 11.45 13.44
N ALA A 222 -0.27 10.43 12.79
CA ALA A 222 0.32 9.10 12.75
C ALA A 222 1.73 9.11 12.13
N ILE A 223 1.94 9.87 11.06
CA ILE A 223 3.26 10.06 10.43
C ILE A 223 4.25 10.68 11.42
N SER A 224 3.84 11.70 12.18
CA SER A 224 4.71 12.30 13.20
C SER A 224 5.10 11.34 14.34
N MET A 225 4.38 10.24 14.49
CA MET A 225 4.61 9.19 15.48
C MET A 225 5.34 7.95 14.91
N GLY A 226 5.67 7.98 13.59
CA GLY A 226 6.52 6.97 12.99
C GLY A 226 5.92 6.15 11.87
N VAL A 227 4.67 6.39 11.51
CA VAL A 227 4.11 5.83 10.28
C VAL A 227 4.90 6.38 9.09
N SER A 228 5.39 5.46 8.25
CA SER A 228 6.28 5.76 7.12
C SER A 228 5.78 5.19 5.80
N LYS A 229 4.72 4.39 5.83
CA LYS A 229 3.96 3.91 4.68
C LYS A 229 2.47 4.06 4.99
N VAL A 230 1.70 4.55 4.03
CA VAL A 230 0.23 4.66 4.14
C VAL A 230 -0.41 4.04 2.91
N ASN A 231 -1.27 3.04 3.12
CA ASN A 231 -1.98 2.34 2.05
C ASN A 231 -3.25 3.09 1.64
N VAL A 232 -3.44 3.28 0.33
CA VAL A 232 -4.64 3.90 -0.26
C VAL A 232 -5.15 3.03 -1.40
N ASN A 233 -6.41 2.61 -1.32
CA ASN A 233 -7.09 1.79 -2.33
C ASN A 233 -8.51 2.31 -2.60
N THR A 234 -9.39 2.20 -1.60
CA THR A 234 -10.84 2.47 -1.73
C THR A 234 -11.13 3.87 -2.29
N GLU A 235 -10.37 4.87 -1.89
CA GLU A 235 -10.57 6.24 -2.36
C GLU A 235 -10.34 6.36 -3.87
N PHE A 236 -9.30 5.71 -4.41
CA PHE A 236 -9.07 5.67 -5.86
C PHE A 236 -10.19 4.95 -6.61
N GLN A 237 -10.73 3.86 -6.03
CA GLN A 237 -11.86 3.15 -6.61
C GLN A 237 -13.11 4.03 -6.68
N LEU A 238 -13.43 4.76 -5.60
CA LEU A 238 -14.57 5.66 -5.52
C LEU A 238 -14.44 6.84 -6.50
N SER A 239 -13.28 7.47 -6.56
CA SER A 239 -13.00 8.60 -7.45
C SER A 239 -13.06 8.19 -8.93
N PHE A 240 -12.46 7.05 -9.27
CA PHE A 240 -12.55 6.50 -10.62
C PHE A 240 -13.98 6.21 -11.03
N ALA A 241 -14.74 5.52 -10.17
CA ALA A 241 -16.13 5.18 -10.43
C ALA A 241 -17.00 6.44 -10.60
N LYS A 242 -16.81 7.44 -9.74
CA LYS A 242 -17.51 8.72 -9.79
C LYS A 242 -17.24 9.45 -11.10
N ALA A 243 -15.99 9.67 -11.44
CA ALA A 243 -15.61 10.42 -12.65
C ALA A 243 -16.06 9.70 -13.95
N THR A 244 -16.02 8.38 -13.97
CA THR A 244 -16.52 7.58 -15.10
C THR A 244 -18.03 7.66 -15.21
N ARG A 245 -18.77 7.61 -14.08
CA ARG A 245 -20.23 7.79 -14.06
C ARG A 245 -20.63 9.17 -14.56
N GLU A 246 -20.00 10.23 -14.08
CA GLU A 246 -20.27 11.61 -14.52
C GLU A 246 -20.06 11.78 -16.04
N TYR A 247 -19.06 11.11 -16.62
CA TYR A 247 -18.83 11.10 -18.07
C TYR A 247 -19.99 10.46 -18.82
N ILE A 248 -20.51 9.32 -18.34
CA ILE A 248 -21.65 8.61 -18.91
C ILE A 248 -22.94 9.41 -18.75
N GLU A 249 -23.23 9.90 -17.55
CA GLU A 249 -24.43 10.70 -17.26
C GLU A 249 -24.51 12.00 -18.08
N ALA A 250 -23.33 12.56 -18.43
CA ALA A 250 -23.24 13.70 -19.32
C ALA A 250 -23.45 13.33 -20.82
N GLY A 251 -23.70 12.05 -21.15
CA GLY A 251 -23.90 11.56 -22.52
C GLY A 251 -22.66 11.58 -23.40
N LYS A 252 -21.47 11.81 -22.83
CA LYS A 252 -20.21 11.93 -23.59
C LYS A 252 -19.78 10.64 -24.25
N ASP A 253 -20.17 9.50 -23.71
CA ASP A 253 -19.97 8.17 -24.31
C ASP A 253 -20.69 7.99 -25.64
N GLN A 254 -21.77 8.74 -25.88
CA GLN A 254 -22.58 8.70 -27.11
C GLN A 254 -22.12 9.73 -28.16
N GLU A 255 -21.23 10.65 -27.80
CA GLU A 255 -20.72 11.68 -28.70
C GLU A 255 -19.49 11.15 -29.48
N GLY A 256 -19.58 11.09 -30.83
CA GLY A 256 -18.50 10.65 -31.71
C GLY A 256 -17.98 9.26 -31.30
N LYS A 257 -16.72 9.15 -30.86
CA LYS A 257 -16.12 7.92 -30.32
C LYS A 257 -15.94 7.96 -28.80
N GLY A 258 -16.87 8.57 -28.06
CA GLY A 258 -16.81 8.65 -26.60
C GLY A 258 -16.88 7.30 -25.89
N PHE A 259 -17.45 6.28 -26.54
CA PHE A 259 -17.51 4.88 -26.08
C PHE A 259 -16.15 4.13 -26.16
N ASP A 260 -15.16 4.67 -26.86
CA ASP A 260 -13.82 4.06 -26.92
C ASP A 260 -13.25 3.97 -25.51
N PRO A 261 -12.81 2.77 -25.02
CA PRO A 261 -12.31 2.60 -23.65
C PRO A 261 -11.23 3.62 -23.27
N ARG A 262 -10.38 4.02 -24.19
CA ARG A 262 -9.34 5.04 -23.95
C ARG A 262 -9.89 6.42 -23.61
N LYS A 263 -11.13 6.72 -24.03
CA LYS A 263 -11.85 7.97 -23.71
C LYS A 263 -12.76 7.79 -22.52
N LEU A 264 -13.48 6.66 -22.49
CA LEU A 264 -14.43 6.33 -21.43
C LEU A 264 -13.76 6.26 -20.04
N LEU A 265 -12.56 5.69 -19.98
CA LEU A 265 -11.80 5.51 -18.73
C LEU A 265 -10.87 6.69 -18.41
N ALA A 266 -10.69 7.63 -19.34
CA ALA A 266 -9.77 8.76 -19.15
C ALA A 266 -10.13 9.67 -17.96
N PRO A 267 -11.42 10.03 -17.70
CA PRO A 267 -11.81 10.83 -16.54
C PRO A 267 -11.49 10.15 -15.21
N GLY A 268 -11.80 8.85 -15.10
CA GLY A 268 -11.48 8.05 -13.92
C GLY A 268 -9.98 7.98 -13.67
N LYS A 269 -9.18 7.72 -14.71
CA LYS A 269 -7.73 7.75 -14.62
C LYS A 269 -7.19 9.11 -14.15
N ALA A 270 -7.75 10.22 -14.66
CA ALA A 270 -7.36 11.56 -14.25
C ALA A 270 -7.71 11.85 -12.78
N ALA A 271 -8.82 11.31 -12.29
CA ALA A 271 -9.21 11.41 -10.88
C ALA A 271 -8.17 10.72 -9.97
N ILE A 272 -7.75 9.50 -10.31
CA ILE A 272 -6.69 8.79 -9.55
C ILE A 272 -5.38 9.58 -9.53
N VAL A 273 -4.96 10.18 -10.66
CA VAL A 273 -3.74 11.02 -10.68
C VAL A 273 -3.85 12.13 -9.67
N LYS A 274 -4.97 12.83 -9.64
CA LYS A 274 -5.21 13.95 -8.72
C LYS A 274 -5.17 13.48 -7.25
N ASP A 275 -5.88 12.41 -6.94
CA ASP A 275 -5.95 11.90 -5.57
C ASP A 275 -4.58 11.38 -5.10
N ALA A 276 -3.83 10.70 -5.97
CA ALA A 276 -2.49 10.24 -5.65
C ALA A 276 -1.50 11.41 -5.41
N GLU A 277 -1.56 12.47 -6.22
CA GLU A 277 -0.77 13.69 -6.00
C GLU A 277 -1.13 14.36 -4.68
N GLU A 278 -2.40 14.41 -4.31
CA GLU A 278 -2.88 14.99 -3.06
C GLU A 278 -2.41 14.19 -1.84
N HIS A 279 -2.48 12.84 -1.89
CA HIS A 279 -1.97 11.98 -0.84
C HIS A 279 -0.46 12.07 -0.69
N ILE A 280 0.31 12.14 -1.77
CA ILE A 280 1.76 12.36 -1.74
C ILE A 280 2.09 13.67 -1.00
N ASP A 281 1.33 14.74 -1.25
CA ASP A 281 1.49 16.01 -0.52
C ASP A 281 1.10 15.88 0.97
N TRP A 282 0.01 15.16 1.29
CA TRP A 282 -0.40 14.94 2.69
C TRP A 282 0.62 14.15 3.48
N PHE A 283 1.25 13.16 2.83
CA PHE A 283 2.26 12.28 3.44
C PHE A 283 3.63 12.95 3.56
N GLY A 284 3.84 14.08 2.88
CA GLY A 284 5.11 14.82 2.90
C GLY A 284 6.21 14.18 2.06
N SER A 285 5.87 13.25 1.14
CA SER A 285 6.84 12.55 0.30
C SER A 285 7.18 13.27 -1.01
N ALA A 286 6.53 14.39 -1.34
CA ALA A 286 6.89 15.19 -2.49
C ALA A 286 8.36 15.67 -2.44
N ASN A 287 9.09 15.51 -3.56
CA ASN A 287 10.53 15.80 -3.69
C ASN A 287 11.43 14.97 -2.75
N LYS A 288 11.05 13.74 -2.45
CA LYS A 288 11.83 12.79 -1.63
C LYS A 288 12.39 11.61 -2.44
N ALA A 289 12.30 11.63 -3.77
CA ALA A 289 12.87 10.61 -4.65
C ALA A 289 14.38 10.74 -4.81
#